data_2ddbc2939e823747143ec0a27832779d
#
_entry.id   2ddbc2939e823747143ec0a27832779d
#
_cell.length_a   1.000
_cell.length_b   1.000
_cell.length_c   1.000
_cell.angle_alpha   90.00
_cell.angle_beta   90.00
_cell.angle_gamma   90.00
#
_symmetry.space_group_name_H-M   'P 1'
#
loop_
_entity.id
_entity.type
_entity.pdbx_description
1 polymer ?
#
loop_
_entity_poly.entity_id
_entity_poly.type
_entity_poly.pdbx_seq_one_letter_code
_entity_poly.pdbx_strand_id
1 'polypeptide(L)'
;MSQADQHNTQVAYDRDTRKDRLEFNKLRKRLRRQTGKAIADFNMIEAGDRIMVCISGGKDSHAMLELLISLRSSAPIDFEIVAVTLDQKQPGYPEHVLPDYLETLGVPFYILEKDTYSVVRSIIPEGKTTCGLCSRLRRGTLYGFAEQIGATKIALGHHRDDIVETLFLNLFFGGKLKAMPPKLKSDDGRNVVIRPLAYCRESDIADYARAMQFPIIPCNLCGTQDNLQRQEIKGMLTDWERQYPGRTETIFRALGNVAPSHLLDQSLFDFQGLKVEVDDSLGLPDIRVVNL
;
A
#
# COMPACT_ATOMS: atom_id res chain seq x y z
N MET A 1 -8.45 8.68 31.41
CA MET A 1 -7.59 7.76 30.64
C MET A 1 -8.42 6.54 30.32
N SER A 2 -8.76 6.32 29.04
CA SER A 2 -9.62 5.21 28.63
C SER A 2 -8.82 3.89 28.65
N GLN A 3 -9.53 2.75 28.71
CA GLN A 3 -8.88 1.41 28.62
C GLN A 3 -8.03 1.24 27.33
N ALA A 4 -8.34 1.99 26.27
CA ALA A 4 -7.57 2.03 25.03
C ALA A 4 -6.17 2.65 25.21
N ASP A 5 -6.00 3.62 26.13
CA ASP A 5 -4.70 4.21 26.43
C ASP A 5 -3.82 3.26 27.25
N GLN A 6 -4.43 2.39 28.05
CA GLN A 6 -3.70 1.40 28.85
C GLN A 6 -3.27 0.20 28.02
N HIS A 7 -4.06 -0.20 27.00
CA HIS A 7 -3.71 -1.31 26.13
C HIS A 7 -2.51 -0.99 25.21
N ASN A 8 -2.38 0.27 24.80
CA ASN A 8 -1.25 0.76 23.98
C ASN A 8 0.08 0.83 24.76
N THR A 9 0.05 0.63 26.08
CA THR A 9 1.24 0.69 26.97
C THR A 9 1.74 -0.71 27.36
N GLN A 10 0.99 -1.76 27.11
CA GLN A 10 1.24 -3.09 27.69
C GLN A 10 1.78 -4.14 26.71
N VAL A 11 1.91 -3.80 25.42
CA VAL A 11 2.86 -4.52 24.54
C VAL A 11 4.25 -4.00 24.90
N ALA A 12 4.72 -4.43 26.05
CA ALA A 12 5.99 -4.02 26.66
C ALA A 12 7.12 -4.51 25.78
N TYR A 13 7.59 -3.64 24.92
CA TYR A 13 8.93 -3.74 24.38
C TYR A 13 9.87 -3.59 25.55
N ASP A 14 10.57 -4.68 25.91
CA ASP A 14 11.69 -4.64 26.85
C ASP A 14 12.83 -3.87 26.16
N ARG A 15 12.81 -2.55 26.33
CA ARG A 15 13.84 -1.66 25.78
C ARG A 15 14.82 -1.34 26.87
N ASP A 16 15.96 -1.92 26.74
CA ASP A 16 17.06 -1.75 27.69
C ASP A 16 17.51 -0.30 27.87
N THR A 17 17.18 0.62 26.94
CA THR A 17 17.68 1.99 27.04
C THR A 17 16.62 3.07 26.79
N ARG A 18 16.84 4.25 27.45
CA ARG A 18 16.07 5.49 27.19
C ARG A 18 16.16 5.91 25.70
N LYS A 19 17.28 5.62 25.05
CA LYS A 19 17.53 5.94 23.65
C LYS A 19 16.58 5.16 22.73
N ASP A 20 16.44 3.85 22.96
CA ASP A 20 15.59 2.99 22.11
C ASP A 20 14.11 3.38 22.20
N ARG A 21 13.65 3.77 23.40
CA ARG A 21 12.30 4.32 23.58
C ARG A 21 12.08 5.63 22.80
N LEU A 22 13.08 6.51 22.78
CA LEU A 22 13.00 7.77 22.03
C LEU A 22 12.97 7.52 20.52
N GLU A 23 13.81 6.64 20.01
CA GLU A 23 13.85 6.30 18.57
C GLU A 23 12.54 5.66 18.11
N PHE A 24 11.98 4.75 18.88
CA PHE A 24 10.68 4.18 18.58
C PHE A 24 9.56 5.24 18.56
N ASN A 25 9.51 6.09 19.56
CA ASN A 25 8.50 7.13 19.61
C ASN A 25 8.59 8.07 18.40
N LYS A 26 9.81 8.39 17.93
CA LYS A 26 10.04 9.14 16.70
C LYS A 26 9.53 8.38 15.48
N LEU A 27 9.85 7.08 15.38
CA LEU A 27 9.41 6.20 14.30
C LEU A 27 7.88 6.09 14.26
N ARG A 28 7.25 5.78 15.39
CA ARG A 28 5.79 5.69 15.52
C ARG A 28 5.12 7.01 15.14
N LYS A 29 5.63 8.14 15.62
CA LYS A 29 5.10 9.47 15.28
C LYS A 29 5.24 9.76 13.78
N ARG A 30 6.35 9.37 13.14
CA ARG A 30 6.57 9.53 11.70
C ARG A 30 5.56 8.71 10.91
N LEU A 31 5.41 7.40 11.21
CA LEU A 31 4.47 6.52 10.53
C LEU A 31 3.02 6.99 10.70
N ARG A 32 2.60 7.36 11.92
CA ARG A 32 1.26 7.94 12.14
C ARG A 32 1.01 9.18 11.30
N ARG A 33 1.98 10.10 11.26
CA ARG A 33 1.87 11.33 10.45
C ARG A 33 1.76 11.02 8.97
N GLN A 34 2.57 10.09 8.44
CA GLN A 34 2.56 9.71 7.03
C GLN A 34 1.25 9.01 6.65
N THR A 35 0.78 8.09 7.50
CA THR A 35 -0.51 7.40 7.32
C THR A 35 -1.67 8.40 7.36
N GLY A 36 -1.73 9.27 8.37
CA GLY A 36 -2.76 10.30 8.49
C GLY A 36 -2.73 11.28 7.31
N LYS A 37 -1.53 11.67 6.84
CA LYS A 37 -1.38 12.53 5.68
C LYS A 37 -1.90 11.86 4.40
N ALA A 38 -1.59 10.58 4.17
CA ALA A 38 -2.11 9.84 3.01
C ALA A 38 -3.65 9.72 3.06
N ILE A 39 -4.21 9.44 4.24
CA ILE A 39 -5.67 9.38 4.44
C ILE A 39 -6.32 10.72 4.07
N ALA A 40 -5.75 11.83 4.53
CA ALA A 40 -6.29 13.17 4.26
C ALA A 40 -6.12 13.58 2.80
N ASP A 41 -4.91 13.45 2.23
CA ASP A 41 -4.61 13.90 0.85
C ASP A 41 -5.48 13.19 -0.20
N PHE A 42 -5.85 11.92 0.05
CA PHE A 42 -6.66 11.14 -0.88
C PHE A 42 -8.11 10.90 -0.40
N ASN A 43 -8.53 11.59 0.65
CA ASN A 43 -9.85 11.42 1.26
C ASN A 43 -10.23 9.93 1.40
N MET A 44 -9.34 9.15 2.05
CA MET A 44 -9.50 7.69 2.12
C MET A 44 -10.57 7.26 3.10
N ILE A 45 -10.76 8.01 4.20
CA ILE A 45 -11.69 7.70 5.29
C ILE A 45 -12.56 8.92 5.57
N GLU A 46 -13.86 8.69 5.65
CA GLU A 46 -14.89 9.69 5.91
C GLU A 46 -15.69 9.33 7.17
N ALA A 47 -16.41 10.30 7.73
CA ALA A 47 -17.25 10.06 8.92
C ALA A 47 -18.31 8.99 8.63
N GLY A 48 -18.43 8.04 9.54
CA GLY A 48 -19.36 6.90 9.43
C GLY A 48 -18.84 5.73 8.59
N ASP A 49 -17.62 5.80 8.05
CA ASP A 49 -17.05 4.68 7.29
C ASP A 49 -16.86 3.43 8.16
N ARG A 50 -17.10 2.28 7.57
CA ARG A 50 -16.71 0.97 8.09
C ARG A 50 -15.55 0.41 7.29
N ILE A 51 -14.37 0.41 7.88
CA ILE A 51 -13.12 0.04 7.23
C ILE A 51 -12.82 -1.44 7.46
N MET A 52 -12.87 -2.25 6.40
CA MET A 52 -12.37 -3.61 6.42
C MET A 52 -10.87 -3.63 6.21
N VAL A 53 -10.11 -3.94 7.26
CA VAL A 53 -8.64 -4.02 7.24
C VAL A 53 -8.22 -5.45 6.94
N CYS A 54 -7.63 -5.67 5.76
CA CYS A 54 -7.19 -7.00 5.35
C CYS A 54 -5.84 -7.35 5.98
N ILE A 55 -5.83 -8.39 6.82
CA ILE A 55 -4.64 -8.90 7.51
C ILE A 55 -4.14 -10.13 6.77
N SER A 56 -2.92 -10.03 6.23
CA SER A 56 -2.27 -11.13 5.51
C SER A 56 -1.29 -11.94 6.35
N GLY A 57 -1.08 -11.55 7.61
CA GLY A 57 -0.02 -12.09 8.47
C GLY A 57 1.35 -11.44 8.26
N GLY A 58 1.53 -10.62 7.22
CA GLY A 58 2.78 -9.91 6.97
C GLY A 58 2.94 -8.61 7.78
N LYS A 59 4.18 -8.13 7.92
CA LYS A 59 4.54 -6.92 8.67
C LYS A 59 3.72 -5.68 8.33
N ASP A 60 3.40 -5.51 7.05
CA ASP A 60 2.75 -4.30 6.54
C ASP A 60 1.28 -4.24 6.96
N SER A 61 0.59 -5.38 6.91
CA SER A 61 -0.82 -5.48 7.34
C SER A 61 -0.98 -5.30 8.84
N HIS A 62 -0.06 -5.84 9.66
CA HIS A 62 -0.05 -5.60 11.11
C HIS A 62 0.20 -4.12 11.43
N ALA A 63 1.23 -3.53 10.82
CA ALA A 63 1.55 -2.12 11.01
C ALA A 63 0.38 -1.21 10.59
N MET A 64 -0.30 -1.53 9.47
CA MET A 64 -1.48 -0.79 9.02
C MET A 64 -2.60 -0.83 10.05
N LEU A 65 -2.94 -2.01 10.57
CA LEU A 65 -4.01 -2.16 11.56
C LEU A 65 -3.70 -1.36 12.83
N GLU A 66 -2.52 -1.51 13.40
CA GLU A 66 -2.08 -0.78 14.60
C GLU A 66 -2.09 0.75 14.41
N LEU A 67 -1.61 1.22 13.26
CA LEU A 67 -1.62 2.64 12.93
C LEU A 67 -3.04 3.17 12.75
N LEU A 68 -3.96 2.41 12.13
CA LEU A 68 -5.36 2.80 11.97
C LEU A 68 -6.10 2.84 13.32
N ILE A 69 -5.89 1.85 14.20
CA ILE A 69 -6.43 1.85 15.57
C ILE A 69 -5.93 3.09 16.32
N SER A 70 -4.63 3.35 16.25
CA SER A 70 -4.01 4.50 16.90
C SER A 70 -4.48 5.84 16.32
N LEU A 71 -4.77 5.93 15.03
CA LEU A 71 -5.32 7.14 14.41
C LEU A 71 -6.79 7.34 14.78
N ARG A 72 -7.60 6.27 14.79
CA ARG A 72 -9.02 6.33 15.18
C ARG A 72 -9.22 6.97 16.55
N SER A 73 -8.37 6.66 17.53
CA SER A 73 -8.47 7.21 18.88
C SER A 73 -8.29 8.74 18.97
N SER A 74 -7.74 9.37 17.93
CA SER A 74 -7.45 10.81 17.88
C SER A 74 -8.00 11.48 16.62
N ALA A 75 -8.79 10.77 15.80
CA ALA A 75 -9.38 11.32 14.59
C ALA A 75 -10.50 12.34 14.94
N PRO A 76 -10.69 13.39 14.12
CA PRO A 76 -11.79 14.35 14.30
C PRO A 76 -13.13 13.79 13.80
N ILE A 77 -13.15 12.57 13.28
CA ILE A 77 -14.31 11.87 12.71
C ILE A 77 -14.42 10.47 13.30
N ASP A 78 -15.65 9.97 13.41
CA ASP A 78 -15.91 8.60 13.83
C ASP A 78 -15.92 7.67 12.64
N PHE A 79 -15.24 6.52 12.77
CA PHE A 79 -15.27 5.40 11.82
C PHE A 79 -15.02 4.07 12.52
N GLU A 80 -15.51 3.01 11.92
CA GLU A 80 -15.34 1.65 12.44
C GLU A 80 -14.16 0.94 11.76
N ILE A 81 -13.49 0.06 12.51
CA ILE A 81 -12.44 -0.83 12.00
C ILE A 81 -12.90 -2.27 12.25
N VAL A 82 -12.81 -3.08 11.20
CA VAL A 82 -13.05 -4.53 11.26
C VAL A 82 -11.84 -5.22 10.61
N ALA A 83 -11.12 -6.03 11.36
CA ALA A 83 -10.00 -6.80 10.83
C ALA A 83 -10.52 -8.07 10.15
N VAL A 84 -9.96 -8.40 8.97
CA VAL A 84 -10.35 -9.62 8.23
C VAL A 84 -9.11 -10.33 7.72
N THR A 85 -9.00 -11.60 8.01
CA THR A 85 -7.98 -12.47 7.43
C THR A 85 -8.63 -13.58 6.61
N LEU A 86 -7.92 -14.06 5.59
CA LEU A 86 -8.33 -15.20 4.78
C LEU A 86 -7.34 -16.35 4.94
N ASP A 87 -7.78 -17.40 5.61
CA ASP A 87 -7.10 -18.70 5.57
C ASP A 87 -7.40 -19.38 4.23
N GLN A 88 -6.36 -19.56 3.45
CA GLN A 88 -6.42 -20.19 2.12
C GLN A 88 -6.19 -21.70 2.17
N LYS A 89 -6.09 -22.28 3.39
CA LYS A 89 -5.77 -23.67 3.67
C LYS A 89 -4.43 -24.13 3.07
N GLN A 90 -3.44 -23.23 3.17
CA GLN A 90 -2.07 -23.55 2.78
C GLN A 90 -1.45 -24.51 3.80
N PRO A 91 -0.71 -25.55 3.35
CA PRO A 91 -0.03 -26.46 4.26
C PRO A 91 0.92 -25.72 5.23
N GLY A 92 0.82 -26.05 6.52
CA GLY A 92 1.66 -25.42 7.56
C GLY A 92 1.24 -24.00 7.95
N TYR A 93 0.08 -23.54 7.54
CA TYR A 93 -0.44 -22.25 8.00
C TYR A 93 -0.78 -22.32 9.50
N PRO A 94 -0.24 -21.42 10.34
CA PRO A 94 -0.46 -21.43 11.78
C PRO A 94 -1.80 -20.77 12.12
N GLU A 95 -2.89 -21.53 12.14
CA GLU A 95 -4.27 -21.05 12.25
C GLU A 95 -4.53 -20.21 13.52
N HIS A 96 -3.79 -20.45 14.61
CA HIS A 96 -3.98 -19.77 15.89
C HIS A 96 -3.30 -18.38 16.00
N VAL A 97 -2.25 -18.14 15.21
CA VAL A 97 -1.38 -16.94 15.39
C VAL A 97 -2.14 -15.62 15.19
N LEU A 98 -2.93 -15.52 14.12
CA LEU A 98 -3.69 -14.29 13.86
C LEU A 98 -4.89 -14.11 14.80
N PRO A 99 -5.71 -15.15 15.08
CA PRO A 99 -6.76 -15.02 16.08
C PRO A 99 -6.23 -14.55 17.44
N ASP A 100 -5.22 -15.22 17.99
CA ASP A 100 -4.63 -14.87 19.28
C ASP A 100 -4.15 -13.40 19.31
N TYR A 101 -3.52 -12.95 18.24
CA TYR A 101 -3.10 -11.56 18.14
C TYR A 101 -4.26 -10.58 18.03
N LEU A 102 -5.25 -10.86 17.16
CA LEU A 102 -6.38 -9.95 16.93
C LEU A 102 -7.27 -9.80 18.18
N GLU A 103 -7.42 -10.86 18.99
CA GLU A 103 -8.12 -10.79 20.29
C GLU A 103 -7.49 -9.76 21.21
N THR A 104 -6.16 -9.61 21.20
CA THR A 104 -5.46 -8.63 22.05
C THR A 104 -5.75 -7.18 21.67
N LEU A 105 -6.19 -6.91 20.43
CA LEU A 105 -6.37 -5.54 19.92
C LEU A 105 -7.74 -4.92 20.25
N GLY A 106 -8.71 -5.72 20.69
CA GLY A 106 -10.05 -5.23 21.05
C GLY A 106 -10.82 -4.63 19.86
N VAL A 107 -10.54 -5.07 18.64
CA VAL A 107 -11.31 -4.71 17.43
C VAL A 107 -12.09 -5.93 16.93
N PRO A 108 -13.29 -5.75 16.37
CA PRO A 108 -14.00 -6.83 15.70
C PRO A 108 -13.13 -7.46 14.61
N PHE A 109 -13.13 -8.80 14.51
CA PHE A 109 -12.41 -9.47 13.46
C PHE A 109 -13.16 -10.70 12.94
N TYR A 110 -12.82 -11.08 11.70
CA TYR A 110 -13.32 -12.29 11.05
C TYR A 110 -12.18 -13.08 10.43
N ILE A 111 -12.28 -14.38 10.53
CA ILE A 111 -11.40 -15.32 9.85
C ILE A 111 -12.23 -16.02 8.78
N LEU A 112 -11.90 -15.75 7.52
CA LEU A 112 -12.54 -16.41 6.40
C LEU A 112 -11.75 -17.67 6.07
N GLU A 113 -12.44 -18.79 5.94
CA GLU A 113 -11.84 -20.03 5.49
C GLU A 113 -12.30 -20.33 4.09
N LYS A 114 -11.36 -20.49 3.15
CA LYS A 114 -11.65 -20.88 1.79
C LYS A 114 -10.44 -21.55 1.17
N ASP A 115 -10.57 -22.81 0.83
CA ASP A 115 -9.50 -23.56 0.16
C ASP A 115 -9.27 -23.04 -1.26
N THR A 116 -8.56 -21.92 -1.35
CA THR A 116 -8.08 -21.36 -2.62
C THR A 116 -6.75 -21.99 -3.03
N TYR A 117 -6.02 -22.59 -2.08
CA TYR A 117 -4.75 -23.24 -2.35
C TYR A 117 -4.92 -24.45 -3.25
N SER A 118 -5.80 -25.40 -2.90
CA SER A 118 -6.08 -26.58 -3.72
C SER A 118 -6.60 -26.20 -5.11
N VAL A 119 -7.46 -25.18 -5.21
CA VAL A 119 -7.95 -24.66 -6.51
C VAL A 119 -6.80 -24.16 -7.37
N VAL A 120 -5.88 -23.36 -6.80
CA VAL A 120 -4.72 -22.84 -7.54
C VAL A 120 -3.81 -23.99 -8.00
N ARG A 121 -3.55 -24.96 -7.13
CA ARG A 121 -2.69 -26.12 -7.43
C ARG A 121 -3.29 -27.05 -8.48
N SER A 122 -4.62 -27.16 -8.56
CA SER A 122 -5.28 -27.96 -9.60
C SER A 122 -5.26 -27.33 -10.99
N ILE A 123 -5.16 -25.99 -11.07
CA ILE A 123 -5.22 -25.24 -12.33
C ILE A 123 -3.83 -24.92 -12.88
N ILE A 124 -2.87 -24.59 -12.00
CA ILE A 124 -1.54 -24.15 -12.40
C ILE A 124 -0.56 -25.31 -12.34
N PRO A 125 0.09 -25.68 -13.47
CA PRO A 125 1.10 -26.74 -13.50
C PRO A 125 2.26 -26.46 -12.55
N GLU A 126 2.87 -27.55 -12.06
CA GLU A 126 4.06 -27.47 -11.21
C GLU A 126 5.20 -26.67 -11.91
N GLY A 127 5.93 -25.87 -11.13
CA GLY A 127 7.00 -25.02 -11.64
C GLY A 127 6.54 -23.69 -12.29
N LYS A 128 5.23 -23.43 -12.38
CA LYS A 128 4.69 -22.14 -12.83
C LYS A 128 4.27 -21.27 -11.65
N THR A 129 4.34 -19.92 -11.85
CA THR A 129 3.94 -18.98 -10.80
C THR A 129 2.44 -19.02 -10.57
N THR A 130 2.04 -19.19 -9.32
CA THR A 130 0.63 -19.27 -8.88
C THR A 130 0.08 -17.93 -8.43
N CYS A 131 0.94 -16.93 -8.20
CA CYS A 131 0.60 -15.65 -7.55
C CYS A 131 -0.55 -14.88 -8.24
N GLY A 132 -0.62 -14.93 -9.57
CA GLY A 132 -1.67 -14.23 -10.33
C GLY A 132 -3.08 -14.77 -10.06
N LEU A 133 -3.26 -16.09 -10.08
CA LEU A 133 -4.54 -16.73 -9.80
C LEU A 133 -4.88 -16.66 -8.31
N CYS A 134 -3.90 -16.93 -7.44
CA CYS A 134 -4.06 -16.85 -6.00
C CYS A 134 -4.55 -15.45 -5.56
N SER A 135 -3.91 -14.38 -6.05
CA SER A 135 -4.30 -13.01 -5.71
C SER A 135 -5.70 -12.65 -6.24
N ARG A 136 -6.11 -13.18 -7.39
CA ARG A 136 -7.45 -12.99 -7.95
C ARG A 136 -8.52 -13.66 -7.09
N LEU A 137 -8.32 -14.92 -6.72
CA LEU A 137 -9.26 -15.67 -5.88
C LEU A 137 -9.38 -15.04 -4.49
N ARG A 138 -8.25 -14.68 -3.87
CA ARG A 138 -8.22 -13.98 -2.59
C ARG A 138 -8.98 -12.65 -2.64
N ARG A 139 -8.76 -11.85 -3.69
CA ARG A 139 -9.45 -10.58 -3.89
C ARG A 139 -10.96 -10.79 -4.01
N GLY A 140 -11.41 -11.73 -4.85
CA GLY A 140 -12.83 -12.04 -5.03
C GLY A 140 -13.51 -12.43 -3.72
N THR A 141 -12.85 -13.25 -2.89
CA THR A 141 -13.38 -13.64 -1.58
C THR A 141 -13.48 -12.47 -0.62
N LEU A 142 -12.42 -11.65 -0.50
CA LEU A 142 -12.40 -10.49 0.38
C LEU A 142 -13.40 -9.41 -0.04
N TYR A 143 -13.55 -9.16 -1.36
CA TYR A 143 -14.50 -8.17 -1.86
C TYR A 143 -15.95 -8.59 -1.62
N GLY A 144 -16.29 -9.85 -1.90
CA GLY A 144 -17.62 -10.38 -1.60
C GLY A 144 -17.96 -10.32 -0.09
N PHE A 145 -16.97 -10.58 0.76
CA PHE A 145 -17.18 -10.47 2.20
C PHE A 145 -17.32 -9.01 2.67
N ALA A 146 -16.58 -8.08 2.09
CA ALA A 146 -16.73 -6.66 2.38
C ALA A 146 -18.17 -6.17 2.16
N GLU A 147 -18.81 -6.62 1.07
CA GLU A 147 -20.23 -6.34 0.79
C GLU A 147 -21.15 -6.94 1.86
N GLN A 148 -20.90 -8.19 2.27
CA GLN A 148 -21.72 -8.88 3.28
C GLN A 148 -21.72 -8.18 4.63
N ILE A 149 -20.58 -7.62 5.05
CA ILE A 149 -20.48 -6.92 6.34
C ILE A 149 -20.78 -5.41 6.22
N GLY A 150 -21.16 -4.92 5.05
CA GLY A 150 -21.41 -3.50 4.82
C GLY A 150 -20.17 -2.62 4.95
N ALA A 151 -18.97 -3.14 4.61
CA ALA A 151 -17.76 -2.33 4.62
C ALA A 151 -17.81 -1.29 3.51
N THR A 152 -17.52 -0.05 3.84
CA THR A 152 -17.49 1.07 2.87
C THR A 152 -16.13 1.20 2.20
N LYS A 153 -15.08 0.75 2.88
CA LYS A 153 -13.69 0.78 2.39
C LYS A 153 -12.98 -0.53 2.72
N ILE A 154 -12.09 -0.96 1.83
CA ILE A 154 -11.17 -2.10 2.02
C ILE A 154 -9.75 -1.55 2.13
N ALA A 155 -9.11 -1.68 3.30
CA ALA A 155 -7.75 -1.23 3.54
C ALA A 155 -6.74 -2.36 3.26
N LEU A 156 -5.75 -2.09 2.41
CA LEU A 156 -4.67 -2.99 2.05
C LEU A 156 -3.31 -2.42 2.47
N GLY A 157 -2.44 -3.25 3.02
CA GLY A 157 -1.14 -2.88 3.60
C GLY A 157 -0.04 -2.57 2.58
N HIS A 158 -0.39 -2.07 1.39
CA HIS A 158 0.62 -1.64 0.41
C HIS A 158 1.22 -0.29 0.82
N HIS A 159 2.53 -0.17 0.68
CA HIS A 159 3.31 0.99 1.10
C HIS A 159 3.95 1.73 -0.08
N ARG A 160 4.69 2.82 0.19
CA ARG A 160 5.32 3.67 -0.82
C ARG A 160 6.19 2.88 -1.82
N ASP A 161 7.00 1.96 -1.30
CA ASP A 161 7.95 1.22 -2.11
C ASP A 161 7.23 0.24 -3.06
N ASP A 162 6.11 -0.39 -2.63
CA ASP A 162 5.23 -1.18 -3.51
C ASP A 162 4.68 -0.36 -4.69
N ILE A 163 4.34 0.92 -4.43
CA ILE A 163 3.83 1.83 -5.47
C ILE A 163 4.91 2.09 -6.51
N VAL A 164 6.15 2.35 -6.06
CA VAL A 164 7.31 2.58 -6.94
C VAL A 164 7.69 1.30 -7.68
N GLU A 165 7.76 0.15 -7.00
CA GLU A 165 8.01 -1.14 -7.66
C GLU A 165 6.97 -1.42 -8.75
N THR A 166 5.70 -1.14 -8.48
CA THR A 166 4.61 -1.33 -9.46
C THR A 166 4.74 -0.40 -10.65
N LEU A 167 5.22 0.84 -10.47
CA LEU A 167 5.54 1.73 -11.58
C LEU A 167 6.58 1.10 -12.50
N PHE A 168 7.71 0.64 -11.96
CA PHE A 168 8.79 0.05 -12.76
C PHE A 168 8.40 -1.28 -13.40
N LEU A 169 7.61 -2.12 -12.73
CA LEU A 169 7.04 -3.33 -13.33
C LEU A 169 6.18 -3.00 -14.56
N ASN A 170 5.31 -2.00 -14.46
CA ASN A 170 4.50 -1.59 -15.60
C ASN A 170 5.32 -0.90 -16.69
N LEU A 171 6.31 -0.10 -16.32
CA LEU A 171 7.18 0.60 -17.27
C LEU A 171 8.02 -0.37 -18.08
N PHE A 172 8.71 -1.32 -17.43
CA PHE A 172 9.66 -2.21 -18.08
C PHE A 172 9.03 -3.41 -18.77
N PHE A 173 7.97 -3.95 -18.19
CA PHE A 173 7.35 -5.18 -18.69
C PHE A 173 5.94 -4.95 -19.27
N GLY A 174 5.30 -3.84 -18.96
CA GLY A 174 3.94 -3.53 -19.41
C GLY A 174 3.84 -2.41 -20.44
N GLY A 175 4.92 -1.66 -20.69
CA GLY A 175 4.92 -0.49 -21.59
C GLY A 175 3.93 0.60 -21.15
N LYS A 176 3.71 0.76 -19.84
CA LYS A 176 2.71 1.70 -19.29
C LYS A 176 3.29 2.52 -18.14
N LEU A 177 3.05 3.83 -18.19
CA LEU A 177 3.26 4.72 -17.03
C LEU A 177 2.09 4.56 -16.04
N LYS A 178 2.13 3.49 -15.26
CA LYS A 178 1.07 3.13 -14.33
C LYS A 178 1.66 2.63 -13.03
N ALA A 179 1.26 3.23 -11.91
CA ALA A 179 1.60 2.76 -10.57
C ALA A 179 0.36 2.18 -9.85
N MET A 180 0.51 1.90 -8.57
CA MET A 180 -0.58 1.47 -7.70
C MET A 180 -1.24 2.71 -7.07
N PRO A 181 -2.53 2.98 -7.33
CA PRO A 181 -3.17 4.18 -6.79
C PRO A 181 -3.43 4.05 -5.28
N PRO A 182 -3.31 5.15 -4.51
CA PRO A 182 -3.60 5.15 -3.08
C PRO A 182 -5.06 4.87 -2.72
N LYS A 183 -5.99 5.28 -3.58
CA LYS A 183 -7.43 5.00 -3.49
C LYS A 183 -7.95 4.57 -4.85
N LEU A 184 -8.76 3.53 -4.89
CA LEU A 184 -9.23 2.91 -6.13
C LEU A 184 -10.66 2.38 -5.95
N LYS A 185 -11.51 2.62 -6.92
CA LYS A 185 -12.78 1.91 -7.05
C LYS A 185 -12.53 0.58 -7.77
N SER A 186 -13.11 -0.53 -7.31
CA SER A 186 -12.99 -1.84 -7.96
C SER A 186 -13.60 -1.80 -9.37
N ASP A 187 -13.15 -2.72 -10.23
CA ASP A 187 -13.58 -2.75 -11.64
C ASP A 187 -15.09 -2.94 -11.80
N ASP A 188 -15.73 -3.66 -10.86
CA ASP A 188 -17.18 -3.84 -10.78
C ASP A 188 -17.91 -2.65 -10.10
N GLY A 189 -17.16 -1.69 -9.60
CA GLY A 189 -17.68 -0.47 -8.99
C GLY A 189 -18.24 -0.61 -7.57
N ARG A 190 -18.21 -1.82 -6.98
CA ARG A 190 -18.88 -2.11 -5.70
C ARG A 190 -18.02 -1.85 -4.46
N ASN A 191 -16.71 -1.86 -4.61
CA ASN A 191 -15.79 -1.68 -3.49
C ASN A 191 -14.85 -0.50 -3.70
N VAL A 192 -14.49 0.19 -2.62
CA VAL A 192 -13.44 1.20 -2.59
C VAL A 192 -12.24 0.66 -1.82
N VAL A 193 -11.12 0.53 -2.51
CA VAL A 193 -9.85 0.06 -1.92
C VAL A 193 -9.00 1.27 -1.54
N ILE A 194 -8.46 1.25 -0.33
CA ILE A 194 -7.56 2.28 0.18
C ILE A 194 -6.22 1.68 0.61
N ARG A 195 -5.16 2.48 0.54
CA ARG A 195 -3.80 2.11 0.94
C ARG A 195 -3.23 3.15 1.91
N PRO A 196 -3.59 3.06 3.20
CA PRO A 196 -3.21 4.07 4.19
C PRO A 196 -1.70 4.23 4.35
N LEU A 197 -0.90 3.18 4.04
CA LEU A 197 0.56 3.21 4.12
C LEU A 197 1.24 3.79 2.86
N ALA A 198 0.49 4.39 1.92
CA ALA A 198 1.01 4.87 0.63
C ALA A 198 2.22 5.82 0.75
N TYR A 199 2.37 6.55 1.85
CA TYR A 199 3.51 7.45 2.11
C TYR A 199 4.59 6.85 3.02
N CYS A 200 4.36 5.66 3.59
CA CYS A 200 5.28 5.01 4.52
C CYS A 200 6.36 4.25 3.76
N ARG A 201 7.61 4.35 4.23
CA ARG A 201 8.75 3.58 3.70
C ARG A 201 8.71 2.15 4.21
N GLU A 202 9.06 1.18 3.36
CA GLU A 202 9.16 -0.23 3.77
C GLU A 202 10.12 -0.41 4.95
N SER A 203 11.27 0.28 4.94
CA SER A 203 12.25 0.21 6.02
C SER A 203 11.68 0.68 7.36
N ASP A 204 10.93 1.78 7.37
CA ASP A 204 10.28 2.28 8.59
C ASP A 204 9.23 1.30 9.13
N ILE A 205 8.47 0.66 8.23
CA ILE A 205 7.48 -0.36 8.60
C ILE A 205 8.18 -1.61 9.15
N ALA A 206 9.28 -2.04 8.55
CA ALA A 206 10.06 -3.18 9.02
C ALA A 206 10.66 -2.93 10.40
N ASP A 207 11.19 -1.73 10.65
CA ASP A 207 11.71 -1.33 11.95
C ASP A 207 10.59 -1.28 13.00
N TYR A 208 9.42 -0.75 12.62
CA TYR A 208 8.24 -0.71 13.47
C TYR A 208 7.74 -2.11 13.81
N ALA A 209 7.63 -3.00 12.83
CA ALA A 209 7.19 -4.38 13.02
C ALA A 209 8.12 -5.16 13.95
N ARG A 210 9.46 -4.99 13.80
CA ARG A 210 10.45 -5.54 14.71
C ARG A 210 10.28 -5.00 16.12
N ALA A 211 10.08 -3.70 16.21
CA ALA A 211 9.92 -3.02 17.46
C ALA A 211 8.62 -3.41 18.18
N MET A 212 7.56 -3.72 17.49
CA MET A 212 6.28 -4.17 18.03
C MET A 212 6.21 -5.69 18.22
N GLN A 213 7.23 -6.44 17.78
CA GLN A 213 7.26 -7.91 17.84
C GLN A 213 6.01 -8.56 17.24
N PHE A 214 5.54 -8.05 16.07
CA PHE A 214 4.37 -8.63 15.43
C PHE A 214 4.56 -10.12 15.13
N PRO A 215 3.53 -10.95 15.30
CA PRO A 215 3.59 -12.38 14.99
C PRO A 215 3.49 -12.58 13.47
N ILE A 216 4.62 -12.39 12.79
CA ILE A 216 4.67 -12.44 11.33
C ILE A 216 4.57 -13.88 10.83
N ILE A 217 3.61 -14.13 9.94
CA ILE A 217 3.46 -15.38 9.21
C ILE A 217 4.21 -15.23 7.88
N PRO A 218 5.20 -16.08 7.58
CA PRO A 218 5.97 -15.97 6.33
C PRO A 218 5.10 -16.28 5.10
N CYS A 219 5.27 -15.50 4.02
CA CYS A 219 4.47 -15.62 2.78
C CYS A 219 4.90 -16.77 1.85
N ASN A 220 5.89 -17.59 2.25
CA ASN A 220 6.46 -18.66 1.42
C ASN A 220 5.83 -20.04 1.61
N LEU A 221 4.74 -20.14 2.36
CA LEU A 221 4.04 -21.42 2.64
C LEU A 221 3.51 -22.11 1.38
N CYS A 222 3.25 -21.37 0.31
CA CYS A 222 2.75 -21.93 -0.95
C CYS A 222 3.84 -22.62 -1.81
N GLY A 223 5.13 -22.50 -1.44
CA GLY A 223 6.25 -23.12 -2.19
C GLY A 223 6.47 -22.55 -3.59
N THR A 224 5.81 -21.46 -3.95
CA THR A 224 6.03 -20.78 -5.24
C THR A 224 7.24 -19.90 -5.16
N GLN A 225 8.06 -19.89 -6.24
CA GLN A 225 9.13 -18.93 -6.39
C GLN A 225 8.53 -17.52 -6.39
N ASP A 226 9.16 -16.62 -5.65
CA ASP A 226 8.83 -15.21 -5.68
C ASP A 226 8.84 -14.69 -7.11
N ASN A 227 8.02 -13.69 -7.41
CA ASN A 227 7.98 -13.05 -8.70
C ASN A 227 9.38 -12.46 -8.99
N LEU A 228 10.18 -13.16 -9.80
CA LEU A 228 11.57 -12.80 -10.13
C LEU A 228 11.68 -11.35 -10.62
N GLN A 229 10.73 -10.91 -11.45
CA GLN A 229 10.70 -9.53 -11.96
C GLN A 229 10.56 -8.50 -10.83
N ARG A 230 9.73 -8.80 -9.79
CA ARG A 230 9.58 -7.88 -8.65
C ARG A 230 10.86 -7.85 -7.80
N GLN A 231 11.50 -8.98 -7.59
CA GLN A 231 12.78 -9.05 -6.88
C GLN A 231 13.87 -8.29 -7.61
N GLU A 232 13.92 -8.40 -8.93
CA GLU A 232 14.85 -7.69 -9.80
C GLU A 232 14.66 -6.17 -9.69
N ILE A 233 13.42 -5.69 -9.81
CA ILE A 233 13.08 -4.28 -9.61
C ILE A 233 13.43 -3.80 -8.20
N LYS A 234 13.11 -4.59 -7.17
CA LYS A 234 13.44 -4.27 -5.78
C LYS A 234 14.95 -4.17 -5.57
N GLY A 235 15.73 -5.08 -6.15
CA GLY A 235 17.19 -5.06 -6.13
C GLY A 235 17.73 -3.78 -6.77
N MET A 236 17.27 -3.46 -7.96
CA MET A 236 17.65 -2.24 -8.71
C MET A 236 17.34 -0.96 -7.89
N LEU A 237 16.14 -0.85 -7.33
CA LEU A 237 15.73 0.31 -6.53
C LEU A 237 16.57 0.42 -5.25
N THR A 238 16.91 -0.69 -4.61
CA THR A 238 17.77 -0.74 -3.43
C THR A 238 19.17 -0.25 -3.76
N ASP A 239 19.73 -0.69 -4.89
CA ASP A 239 21.05 -0.25 -5.36
C ASP A 239 21.05 1.25 -5.70
N TRP A 240 20.01 1.75 -6.33
CA TRP A 240 19.86 3.18 -6.62
C TRP A 240 19.73 4.02 -5.33
N GLU A 241 18.96 3.56 -4.36
CA GLU A 241 18.82 4.28 -3.09
C GLU A 241 20.14 4.31 -2.31
N ARG A 242 20.94 3.22 -2.37
CA ARG A 242 22.28 3.15 -1.76
C ARG A 242 23.26 4.10 -2.44
N GLN A 243 23.26 4.15 -3.78
CA GLN A 243 24.16 5.00 -4.57
C GLN A 243 23.74 6.47 -4.53
N TYR A 244 22.45 6.73 -4.52
CA TYR A 244 21.85 8.07 -4.54
C TYR A 244 20.72 8.16 -3.51
N PRO A 245 21.03 8.41 -2.24
CA PRO A 245 20.03 8.50 -1.18
C PRO A 245 18.91 9.49 -1.49
N GLY A 246 17.65 9.07 -1.27
CA GLY A 246 16.46 9.84 -1.60
C GLY A 246 15.91 9.65 -3.02
N ARG A 247 16.53 8.77 -3.82
CA ARG A 247 16.08 8.51 -5.20
C ARG A 247 14.67 7.94 -5.25
N THR A 248 14.37 6.96 -4.41
CA THR A 248 13.03 6.36 -4.33
C THR A 248 11.97 7.39 -3.96
N GLU A 249 12.28 8.31 -3.05
CA GLU A 249 11.40 9.43 -2.68
C GLU A 249 11.14 10.37 -3.87
N THR A 250 12.19 10.69 -4.63
CA THR A 250 12.08 11.54 -5.81
C THR A 250 11.20 10.91 -6.88
N ILE A 251 11.38 9.60 -7.14
CA ILE A 251 10.54 8.84 -8.09
C ILE A 251 9.09 8.83 -7.61
N PHE A 252 8.86 8.56 -6.33
CA PHE A 252 7.51 8.56 -5.78
C PHE A 252 6.82 9.92 -5.93
N ARG A 253 7.53 11.01 -5.66
CA ARG A 253 7.01 12.38 -5.83
C ARG A 253 6.68 12.71 -7.28
N ALA A 254 7.43 12.17 -8.25
CA ALA A 254 7.17 12.37 -9.67
C ALA A 254 5.80 11.81 -10.11
N LEU A 255 5.28 10.77 -9.43
CA LEU A 255 3.94 10.25 -9.69
C LEU A 255 2.81 11.26 -9.42
N GLY A 256 3.03 12.21 -8.54
CA GLY A 256 2.09 13.29 -8.23
C GLY A 256 2.43 14.61 -8.91
N ASN A 257 3.43 14.63 -9.82
CA ASN A 257 3.88 15.83 -10.51
C ASN A 257 4.10 15.54 -12.00
N VAL A 258 2.99 15.34 -12.70
CA VAL A 258 2.96 14.97 -14.12
C VAL A 258 2.79 16.21 -14.99
N ALA A 259 3.57 16.30 -16.07
CA ALA A 259 3.42 17.34 -17.11
C ALA A 259 2.82 16.69 -18.37
N PRO A 260 1.49 16.68 -18.55
CA PRO A 260 0.83 16.00 -19.65
C PRO A 260 1.32 16.42 -21.04
N SER A 261 1.59 17.70 -21.25
CA SER A 261 2.12 18.26 -22.50
C SER A 261 3.49 17.73 -22.90
N HIS A 262 4.19 17.04 -21.99
CA HIS A 262 5.51 16.43 -22.23
C HIS A 262 5.47 14.90 -22.29
N LEU A 263 4.26 14.33 -22.30
CA LEU A 263 4.01 12.90 -22.52
C LEU A 263 3.39 12.69 -23.90
N LEU A 264 3.35 11.44 -24.39
CA LEU A 264 2.86 11.13 -25.73
C LEU A 264 1.36 10.71 -25.74
N ASP A 265 0.68 10.74 -24.61
CA ASP A 265 -0.70 10.30 -24.49
C ASP A 265 -1.64 11.44 -24.92
N GLN A 266 -2.26 11.25 -26.10
CA GLN A 266 -3.18 12.21 -26.70
C GLN A 266 -4.50 12.36 -25.91
N SER A 267 -4.82 11.43 -25.01
CA SER A 267 -5.99 11.57 -24.13
C SER A 267 -5.73 12.52 -22.96
N LEU A 268 -4.46 12.79 -22.63
CA LEU A 268 -4.04 13.68 -21.55
C LEU A 268 -3.73 15.10 -22.04
N PHE A 269 -3.39 15.26 -23.33
CA PHE A 269 -3.04 16.57 -23.90
C PHE A 269 -3.38 16.62 -25.40
N ASP A 270 -4.04 17.70 -25.83
CA ASP A 270 -4.43 17.93 -27.22
C ASP A 270 -3.27 18.52 -28.03
N PHE A 271 -2.44 17.67 -28.61
CA PHE A 271 -1.35 18.09 -29.50
C PHE A 271 -1.85 18.60 -30.85
N GLN A 272 -3.00 18.10 -31.34
CA GLN A 272 -3.53 18.46 -32.64
C GLN A 272 -4.18 19.86 -32.64
N GLY A 273 -4.69 20.27 -31.50
CA GLY A 273 -5.30 21.59 -31.31
C GLY A 273 -4.29 22.73 -31.09
N LEU A 274 -2.99 22.43 -30.98
CA LEU A 274 -1.96 23.47 -30.80
C LEU A 274 -1.92 24.42 -31.99
N LYS A 275 -2.16 25.72 -31.75
CA LYS A 275 -2.04 26.81 -32.73
C LYS A 275 -1.18 27.91 -32.13
N VAL A 276 -0.43 28.57 -33.00
CA VAL A 276 0.28 29.80 -32.61
C VAL A 276 -0.75 30.93 -32.59
N GLU A 277 -0.90 31.54 -31.42
CA GLU A 277 -1.60 32.82 -31.34
C GLU A 277 -0.61 33.89 -31.81
N VAL A 278 -0.80 34.36 -33.04
CA VAL A 278 0.01 35.46 -33.56
C VAL A 278 -0.58 36.76 -33.02
N ASP A 279 0.13 37.41 -32.13
CA ASP A 279 -0.19 38.76 -31.74
C ASP A 279 0.38 39.73 -32.80
N ASP A 280 -0.43 40.13 -33.74
CA ASP A 280 -0.05 41.05 -34.82
C ASP A 280 0.38 42.44 -34.30
N SER A 281 0.21 42.71 -33.00
CA SER A 281 0.64 43.97 -32.38
C SER A 281 2.11 43.93 -31.94
N LEU A 282 2.72 42.77 -31.82
CA LEU A 282 4.14 42.60 -31.55
C LEU A 282 4.92 42.69 -32.85
N GLY A 283 5.39 43.89 -33.21
CA GLY A 283 6.29 44.06 -34.36
C GLY A 283 7.44 43.05 -34.30
N LEU A 284 7.70 42.35 -35.42
CA LEU A 284 8.80 41.40 -35.50
C LEU A 284 10.12 42.10 -35.06
N PRO A 285 10.89 41.48 -34.17
CA PRO A 285 12.21 41.99 -33.89
C PRO A 285 13.04 42.06 -35.16
N ASP A 286 13.81 43.11 -35.37
CA ASP A 286 14.65 43.36 -36.50
C ASP A 286 15.77 42.30 -36.56
N ILE A 287 15.44 41.11 -37.04
CA ILE A 287 16.38 39.98 -37.20
C ILE A 287 17.03 40.09 -38.56
N ARG A 288 18.29 40.55 -38.59
CA ARG A 288 19.12 40.57 -39.77
C ARG A 288 19.60 39.17 -40.11
N VAL A 289 18.97 38.50 -41.11
CA VAL A 289 19.41 37.22 -41.62
C VAL A 289 20.65 37.48 -42.48
N VAL A 290 21.82 37.00 -42.08
CA VAL A 290 23.03 36.98 -42.88
C VAL A 290 23.13 35.58 -43.49
N ASN A 291 22.90 35.49 -44.79
CA ASN A 291 23.23 34.28 -45.55
C ASN A 291 24.75 34.22 -45.74
N LEU A 292 25.37 33.18 -45.24
CA LEU A 292 26.78 32.83 -45.50
C LEU A 292 26.92 32.04 -46.79
#